data_f35362a292d9a3502bb7f1097ac2490a
#
_entry.id   f35362a292d9a3502bb7f1097ac2490a
#
_cell.length_a   1.000
_cell.length_b   1.000
_cell.length_c   1.000
_cell.angle_alpha   90.00
_cell.angle_beta   90.00
_cell.angle_gamma   90.00
#
_symmetry.space_group_name_H-M   'P 1'
#
loop_
_entity.id
_entity.type
_entity.pdbx_description
1 polymer ?
#
loop_
_entity_poly.entity_id
_entity_poly.type
_entity_poly.pdbx_seq_one_letter_code
_entity_poly.pdbx_strand_id
1 'polypeptide(L)'
;MRKTWTWAALLLLAGVMAGCGTGAGKTADSSKEDTATASSGDVKKIVVGTGTNFPKVCFIDENGKLTGFDVELVREIDKRLPQYEFELRTQEFANLLLSLETKKIDFVAHEMEKNPEREQKYLFNKEPYAHWRNKIIVAKGNDSIHSLDDLKGKKVLTGATSAAAQILENYNKENGNAINIVYQSGAAQDSVSQITGGRVEATIGADFSLPLIDPQGKLKTTGEDLSEADILFVFRKNDPEAQKLADDIDGAIKALKTDGTLGKLSKQWLGDDFTADSKP
;
A
#
# COMPACT_ATOMS: atom_id res chain seq x y z
N MET A 1 49.64 27.52 10.00
CA MET A 1 50.56 27.71 8.87
C MET A 1 49.75 27.94 7.60
N ARG A 2 49.91 29.15 7.08
CA ARG A 2 49.25 29.62 5.83
C ARG A 2 49.90 28.97 4.61
N LYS A 3 49.13 28.61 3.58
CA LYS A 3 49.59 28.70 2.20
C LYS A 3 48.40 28.92 1.26
N THR A 4 48.26 30.15 0.88
CA THR A 4 47.51 30.69 -0.27
C THR A 4 48.31 30.38 -1.53
N TRP A 5 47.61 30.04 -2.62
CA TRP A 5 48.12 30.32 -3.98
C TRP A 5 46.97 30.64 -4.93
N THR A 6 47.16 31.74 -5.55
CA THR A 6 46.29 32.49 -6.47
C THR A 6 46.79 32.35 -7.94
N TRP A 7 45.87 32.69 -8.88
CA TRP A 7 46.06 33.14 -10.25
C TRP A 7 46.31 32.05 -11.31
N ALA A 8 45.56 32.03 -12.48
CA ALA A 8 45.56 33.03 -13.52
C ALA A 8 44.38 32.82 -14.52
N ALA A 9 43.85 33.94 -14.94
CA ALA A 9 42.94 34.09 -16.09
C ALA A 9 43.69 34.08 -17.42
N LEU A 10 43.06 33.60 -18.49
CA LEU A 10 43.39 33.99 -19.86
C LEU A 10 42.15 34.04 -20.76
N LEU A 11 41.96 35.21 -21.35
CA LEU A 11 40.98 35.63 -22.35
C LEU A 11 41.49 35.34 -23.78
N LEU A 12 40.58 35.51 -24.75
CA LEU A 12 40.73 35.73 -26.23
C LEU A 12 40.33 34.51 -27.08
N LEU A 13 39.59 34.57 -28.18
CA LEU A 13 39.23 35.66 -29.11
C LEU A 13 38.03 35.22 -29.99
N ALA A 14 37.32 36.18 -30.51
CA ALA A 14 36.18 36.13 -31.41
C ALA A 14 36.54 35.63 -32.84
N GLY A 15 35.53 35.07 -33.56
CA GLY A 15 35.56 34.80 -34.97
C GLY A 15 34.16 34.87 -35.57
N VAL A 16 33.80 36.03 -36.13
CA VAL A 16 32.61 36.26 -36.96
C VAL A 16 32.95 35.87 -38.40
N MET A 17 32.12 35.08 -39.05
CA MET A 17 32.04 35.07 -40.52
C MET A 17 30.59 34.97 -40.98
N ALA A 18 30.09 36.02 -41.56
CA ALA A 18 28.87 36.10 -42.34
C ALA A 18 29.13 35.56 -43.77
N GLY A 19 28.18 34.77 -44.26
CA GLY A 19 28.16 34.29 -45.65
C GLY A 19 26.74 34.31 -46.17
N CYS A 20 26.36 35.39 -46.88
CA CYS A 20 25.18 35.45 -47.74
C CYS A 20 25.43 34.68 -49.04
N GLY A 21 24.47 33.85 -49.43
CA GLY A 21 24.43 33.22 -50.76
C GLY A 21 22.97 33.00 -51.17
N THR A 22 22.53 33.85 -52.11
CA THR A 22 21.24 33.80 -52.82
C THR A 22 21.26 32.70 -53.89
N GLY A 23 20.18 31.90 -53.97
CA GLY A 23 19.97 30.99 -55.12
C GLY A 23 18.55 30.37 -55.06
N ALA A 24 17.70 30.80 -55.98
CA ALA A 24 16.33 30.36 -56.19
C ALA A 24 16.24 28.97 -56.84
N GLY A 25 15.23 28.19 -56.49
CA GLY A 25 14.72 27.20 -57.42
C GLY A 25 14.11 25.91 -56.85
N LYS A 26 12.76 25.83 -56.97
CA LYS A 26 11.89 24.66 -57.22
C LYS A 26 11.53 23.70 -56.06
N THR A 27 10.26 23.82 -55.72
CA THR A 27 9.25 22.82 -55.27
C THR A 27 9.65 21.35 -55.40
N ALA A 28 9.61 20.64 -54.26
CA ALA A 28 9.18 19.25 -54.16
C ALA A 28 8.48 19.05 -52.82
N ASP A 29 7.27 18.57 -52.92
CA ASP A 29 6.36 18.09 -51.90
C ASP A 29 7.07 17.02 -51.07
N SER A 30 7.11 17.18 -49.77
CA SER A 30 7.53 16.14 -48.80
C SER A 30 6.67 16.26 -47.54
N SER A 31 5.79 15.32 -47.44
CA SER A 31 4.98 15.01 -46.28
C SER A 31 5.75 15.21 -44.99
N LYS A 32 5.29 16.15 -44.16
CA LYS A 32 5.68 16.23 -42.75
C LYS A 32 5.06 15.06 -42.02
N GLU A 33 5.86 14.08 -41.67
CA GLU A 33 5.63 13.25 -40.51
C GLU A 33 5.70 14.16 -39.28
N ASP A 34 4.55 14.43 -38.69
CA ASP A 34 4.45 15.00 -37.34
C ASP A 34 4.96 13.96 -36.36
N THR A 35 6.27 13.99 -36.13
CA THR A 35 6.83 13.36 -34.93
C THR A 35 6.32 14.19 -33.74
N ALA A 36 5.26 13.72 -33.10
CA ALA A 36 4.82 14.24 -31.82
C ALA A 36 5.99 14.10 -30.83
N THR A 37 6.70 15.20 -30.63
CA THR A 37 7.66 15.36 -29.55
C THR A 37 6.84 15.28 -28.27
N ALA A 38 6.84 14.12 -27.60
CA ALA A 38 6.32 13.98 -26.25
C ALA A 38 7.05 15.03 -25.39
N SER A 39 6.31 16.02 -24.93
CA SER A 39 6.76 16.96 -23.92
C SER A 39 7.25 16.14 -22.73
N SER A 40 8.53 16.17 -22.41
CA SER A 40 9.07 15.67 -21.16
C SER A 40 8.55 16.59 -20.04
N GLY A 41 7.31 16.39 -19.60
CA GLY A 41 6.83 16.97 -18.37
C GLY A 41 7.70 16.41 -17.23
N ASP A 42 8.03 17.26 -16.25
CA ASP A 42 8.78 16.83 -15.08
C ASP A 42 8.05 15.65 -14.41
N VAL A 43 8.75 14.52 -14.27
CA VAL A 43 8.23 13.33 -13.59
C VAL A 43 7.98 13.70 -12.13
N LYS A 44 6.74 13.55 -11.68
CA LYS A 44 6.35 13.91 -10.32
C LYS A 44 6.70 12.79 -9.33
N LYS A 45 7.53 13.10 -8.35
CA LYS A 45 7.88 12.15 -7.28
C LYS A 45 6.70 11.99 -6.31
N ILE A 46 6.32 10.73 -6.04
CA ILE A 46 5.25 10.33 -5.15
C ILE A 46 5.81 9.43 -4.05
N VAL A 47 5.59 9.79 -2.81
CA VAL A 47 6.07 9.01 -1.65
C VAL A 47 4.97 8.08 -1.15
N VAL A 48 5.23 6.77 -1.23
CA VAL A 48 4.28 5.72 -0.85
C VAL A 48 4.63 5.17 0.52
N GLY A 49 3.72 5.29 1.47
CA GLY A 49 3.90 4.72 2.81
C GLY A 49 3.51 3.23 2.86
N THR A 50 4.39 2.40 3.39
CA THR A 50 4.16 0.96 3.61
C THR A 50 4.86 0.46 4.86
N GLY A 51 4.68 -0.81 5.23
CA GLY A 51 5.34 -1.46 6.37
C GLY A 51 6.49 -2.39 5.98
N THR A 52 7.00 -3.14 6.98
CA THR A 52 8.03 -4.17 6.77
C THR A 52 7.72 -5.45 7.56
N ASN A 53 6.62 -5.50 8.30
CA ASN A 53 6.37 -6.53 9.32
C ASN A 53 5.16 -7.42 8.99
N PHE A 54 4.64 -7.37 7.76
CA PHE A 54 3.56 -8.24 7.34
C PHE A 54 4.05 -9.21 6.26
N PRO A 55 4.21 -10.52 6.59
CA PRO A 55 4.72 -11.52 5.67
C PRO A 55 3.92 -11.58 4.38
N LYS A 56 4.62 -11.68 3.26
CA LYS A 56 4.06 -11.77 1.91
C LYS A 56 3.28 -10.55 1.42
N VAL A 57 2.93 -9.60 2.30
CA VAL A 57 2.24 -8.35 1.96
C VAL A 57 3.23 -7.20 1.79
N CYS A 58 3.97 -6.89 2.85
CA CYS A 58 5.05 -5.90 2.85
C CYS A 58 6.10 -6.30 3.88
N PHE A 59 7.23 -6.80 3.44
CA PHE A 59 8.28 -7.34 4.31
C PHE A 59 9.66 -7.19 3.67
N ILE A 60 10.69 -7.33 4.49
CA ILE A 60 12.07 -7.41 4.02
C ILE A 60 12.42 -8.87 3.80
N ASP A 61 12.84 -9.23 2.59
CA ASP A 61 13.26 -10.58 2.25
C ASP A 61 14.67 -10.93 2.79
N GLU A 62 15.12 -12.16 2.59
CA GLU A 62 16.42 -12.66 3.04
C GLU A 62 17.61 -11.90 2.43
N ASN A 63 17.40 -11.18 1.33
CA ASN A 63 18.42 -10.35 0.65
C ASN A 63 18.37 -8.88 1.11
N GLY A 64 17.52 -8.55 2.08
CA GLY A 64 17.32 -7.18 2.56
C GLY A 64 16.46 -6.29 1.65
N LYS A 65 15.75 -6.89 0.67
CA LYS A 65 14.88 -6.16 -0.26
C LYS A 65 13.46 -6.07 0.30
N LEU A 66 12.89 -4.86 0.27
CA LEU A 66 11.46 -4.66 0.51
C LEU A 66 10.66 -5.29 -0.63
N THR A 67 9.72 -6.17 -0.30
CA THR A 67 8.88 -6.91 -1.27
C THR A 67 7.56 -7.36 -0.64
N GLY A 68 6.71 -8.04 -1.41
CA GLY A 68 5.40 -8.53 -1.03
C GLY A 68 4.30 -8.00 -1.92
N PHE A 69 3.06 -8.45 -1.72
CA PHE A 69 1.93 -8.18 -2.60
C PHE A 69 1.72 -6.68 -2.85
N ASP A 70 1.56 -5.89 -1.78
CA ASP A 70 1.32 -4.44 -1.91
C ASP A 70 2.52 -3.71 -2.51
N VAL A 71 3.73 -4.13 -2.15
CA VAL A 71 4.98 -3.53 -2.65
C VAL A 71 5.16 -3.78 -4.15
N GLU A 72 4.94 -5.01 -4.60
CA GLU A 72 5.08 -5.36 -6.02
C GLU A 72 3.92 -4.79 -6.84
N LEU A 73 2.71 -4.68 -6.27
CA LEU A 73 1.58 -3.99 -6.90
C LEU A 73 1.93 -2.51 -7.14
N VAL A 74 2.48 -1.81 -6.16
CA VAL A 74 2.93 -0.41 -6.33
C VAL A 74 3.96 -0.30 -7.45
N ARG A 75 4.92 -1.23 -7.54
CA ARG A 75 5.91 -1.25 -8.63
C ARG A 75 5.29 -1.51 -10.01
N GLU A 76 4.26 -2.35 -10.09
CA GLU A 76 3.54 -2.59 -11.34
C GLU A 76 2.69 -1.37 -11.76
N ILE A 77 2.14 -0.62 -10.80
CA ILE A 77 1.44 0.64 -11.04
C ILE A 77 2.43 1.71 -11.53
N ASP A 78 3.59 1.85 -10.89
CA ASP A 78 4.66 2.77 -11.26
C ASP A 78 5.07 2.62 -12.75
N LYS A 79 5.26 1.39 -13.20
CA LYS A 79 5.57 1.08 -14.61
C LYS A 79 4.50 1.55 -15.60
N ARG A 80 3.24 1.68 -15.17
CA ARG A 80 2.11 2.09 -16.00
C ARG A 80 1.80 3.57 -15.98
N LEU A 81 2.43 4.31 -15.06
CA LEU A 81 2.21 5.73 -14.84
C LEU A 81 3.52 6.53 -15.01
N PRO A 82 4.06 6.65 -16.25
CA PRO A 82 5.38 7.24 -16.50
C PRO A 82 5.50 8.72 -16.13
N GLN A 83 4.38 9.38 -15.83
CA GLN A 83 4.35 10.76 -15.30
C GLN A 83 4.68 10.84 -13.81
N TYR A 84 4.79 9.70 -13.10
CA TYR A 84 5.14 9.58 -11.70
C TYR A 84 6.39 8.73 -11.51
N GLU A 85 7.07 8.94 -10.37
CA GLU A 85 8.13 8.10 -9.83
C GLU A 85 7.74 7.75 -8.38
N PHE A 86 7.44 6.48 -8.08
CA PHE A 86 7.00 6.07 -6.76
C PHE A 86 8.19 5.68 -5.86
N GLU A 87 8.38 6.43 -4.78
CA GLU A 87 9.34 6.11 -3.72
C GLU A 87 8.64 5.41 -2.55
N LEU A 88 8.96 4.14 -2.31
CA LEU A 88 8.46 3.41 -1.16
C LEU A 88 9.17 3.85 0.12
N ARG A 89 8.40 4.26 1.13
CA ARG A 89 8.88 4.66 2.45
C ARG A 89 8.28 3.78 3.53
N THR A 90 9.14 3.06 4.24
CA THR A 90 8.73 2.13 5.29
C THR A 90 8.57 2.80 6.64
N GLN A 91 7.56 2.37 7.39
CA GLN A 91 7.31 2.77 8.77
C GLN A 91 6.37 1.78 9.47
N GLU A 92 6.19 1.92 10.77
CA GLU A 92 5.22 1.15 11.53
C GLU A 92 3.79 1.45 11.05
N PHE A 93 2.95 0.41 10.95
CA PHE A 93 1.57 0.50 10.48
C PHE A 93 0.77 1.61 11.19
N ALA A 94 0.87 1.68 12.52
CA ALA A 94 0.15 2.66 13.33
C ALA A 94 0.49 4.13 12.98
N ASN A 95 1.62 4.38 12.32
CA ASN A 95 2.08 5.73 11.96
C ASN A 95 1.71 6.13 10.52
N LEU A 96 1.23 5.20 9.69
CA LEU A 96 0.97 5.45 8.26
C LEU A 96 -0.05 6.57 8.04
N LEU A 97 -1.20 6.51 8.71
CA LEU A 97 -2.25 7.50 8.55
C LEU A 97 -1.83 8.89 9.06
N LEU A 98 -1.12 8.96 10.18
CA LEU A 98 -0.56 10.23 10.67
C LEU A 98 0.49 10.81 9.71
N SER A 99 1.32 9.97 9.08
CA SER A 99 2.28 10.40 8.08
C SER A 99 1.61 10.91 6.81
N LEU A 100 0.48 10.33 6.43
CA LEU A 100 -0.37 10.81 5.34
C LEU A 100 -0.96 12.20 5.64
N GLU A 101 -1.53 12.39 6.83
CA GLU A 101 -2.09 13.65 7.29
C GLU A 101 -1.04 14.77 7.35
N THR A 102 0.17 14.44 7.81
CA THR A 102 1.30 15.38 7.94
C THR A 102 2.10 15.55 6.65
N LYS A 103 1.61 15.03 5.51
CA LYS A 103 2.22 15.14 4.17
C LYS A 103 3.64 14.57 4.07
N LYS A 104 3.99 13.62 4.91
CA LYS A 104 5.27 12.89 4.82
C LYS A 104 5.23 11.79 3.77
N ILE A 105 4.03 11.33 3.43
CA ILE A 105 3.73 10.38 2.35
C ILE A 105 2.52 10.91 1.57
N ASP A 106 2.36 10.45 0.33
CA ASP A 106 1.28 10.89 -0.57
C ASP A 106 0.12 9.92 -0.58
N PHE A 107 0.38 8.63 -0.44
CA PHE A 107 -0.64 7.62 -0.20
C PHE A 107 -0.10 6.43 0.62
N VAL A 108 -1.03 5.61 1.12
CA VAL A 108 -0.72 4.40 1.89
C VAL A 108 -1.01 3.17 1.06
N ALA A 109 -0.03 2.26 0.97
CA ALA A 109 -0.14 0.92 0.42
C ALA A 109 0.21 -0.09 1.53
N HIS A 110 -0.80 -0.54 2.27
CA HIS A 110 -0.66 -1.50 3.38
C HIS A 110 -2.01 -2.11 3.74
N GLU A 111 -2.64 -2.82 2.80
CA GLU A 111 -3.92 -3.54 3.01
C GLU A 111 -4.99 -2.70 3.73
N MET A 112 -5.15 -1.46 3.30
CA MET A 112 -6.08 -0.56 3.98
C MET A 112 -7.52 -0.89 3.57
N GLU A 113 -8.25 -1.50 4.50
CA GLU A 113 -9.68 -1.68 4.36
C GLU A 113 -10.41 -0.35 4.35
N LYS A 114 -11.34 -0.21 3.42
CA LYS A 114 -12.29 0.87 3.40
C LYS A 114 -13.38 0.59 4.42
N ASN A 115 -13.57 1.50 5.37
CA ASN A 115 -14.63 1.45 6.35
C ASN A 115 -15.23 2.85 6.61
N PRO A 116 -16.43 2.97 7.22
CA PRO A 116 -17.10 4.25 7.41
C PRO A 116 -16.27 5.30 8.17
N GLU A 117 -15.52 4.89 9.19
CA GLU A 117 -14.71 5.80 10.00
C GLU A 117 -13.54 6.38 9.19
N ARG A 118 -12.90 5.56 8.37
CA ARG A 118 -11.81 5.99 7.50
C ARG A 118 -12.32 6.85 6.34
N GLU A 119 -13.48 6.53 5.75
CA GLU A 119 -14.10 7.34 4.69
C GLU A 119 -14.44 8.76 5.11
N GLN A 120 -14.75 8.98 6.40
CA GLN A 120 -14.97 10.33 6.91
C GLN A 120 -13.70 11.21 6.86
N LYS A 121 -12.51 10.62 7.03
CA LYS A 121 -11.24 11.33 7.21
C LYS A 121 -10.36 11.30 5.96
N TYR A 122 -10.42 10.23 5.17
CA TYR A 122 -9.51 9.97 4.06
C TYR A 122 -10.24 9.81 2.75
N LEU A 123 -9.50 9.99 1.67
CA LEU A 123 -9.90 9.62 0.32
C LEU A 123 -9.39 8.21 0.03
N PHE A 124 -10.22 7.39 -0.59
CA PHE A 124 -9.84 6.10 -1.18
C PHE A 124 -9.92 6.21 -2.70
N ASN A 125 -9.07 5.49 -3.41
CA ASN A 125 -9.32 5.23 -4.82
C ASN A 125 -10.62 4.40 -4.99
N LYS A 126 -11.11 4.22 -6.21
CA LYS A 126 -12.42 3.62 -6.48
C LYS A 126 -12.34 2.14 -6.84
N GLU A 127 -11.20 1.74 -7.43
CA GLU A 127 -10.99 0.37 -7.92
C GLU A 127 -10.28 -0.46 -6.85
N PRO A 128 -10.96 -1.41 -6.17
CA PRO A 128 -10.31 -2.27 -5.20
C PRO A 128 -9.25 -3.15 -5.87
N TYR A 129 -8.13 -3.37 -5.19
CA TYR A 129 -7.11 -4.29 -5.69
C TYR A 129 -7.16 -5.68 -5.03
N ALA A 130 -7.93 -5.83 -3.95
CA ALA A 130 -8.21 -7.10 -3.29
C ALA A 130 -9.50 -7.02 -2.46
N HIS A 131 -10.01 -8.17 -2.05
CA HIS A 131 -11.17 -8.33 -1.19
C HIS A 131 -10.90 -9.43 -0.19
N TRP A 132 -11.27 -9.24 1.09
CA TRP A 132 -11.21 -10.28 2.12
C TRP A 132 -12.18 -10.07 3.26
N ARG A 133 -12.22 -11.03 4.17
CA ARG A 133 -13.09 -11.04 5.33
C ARG A 133 -12.27 -11.09 6.59
N ASN A 134 -12.69 -10.36 7.61
CA ASN A 134 -12.12 -10.46 8.93
C ASN A 134 -12.83 -11.56 9.73
N LYS A 135 -12.05 -12.41 10.36
CA LYS A 135 -12.51 -13.51 11.21
C LYS A 135 -11.82 -13.49 12.56
N ILE A 136 -12.48 -14.09 13.56
CA ILE A 136 -11.84 -14.42 14.84
C ILE A 136 -10.85 -15.55 14.60
N ILE A 137 -9.64 -15.41 15.12
CA ILE A 137 -8.56 -16.39 15.07
C ILE A 137 -8.21 -16.81 16.49
N VAL A 138 -8.24 -18.11 16.76
CA VAL A 138 -8.00 -18.73 18.07
C VAL A 138 -7.00 -19.87 17.96
N ALA A 139 -6.52 -20.38 19.10
CA ALA A 139 -5.76 -21.63 19.13
C ALA A 139 -6.54 -22.78 18.50
N LYS A 140 -5.89 -23.68 17.76
CA LYS A 140 -6.53 -24.78 17.04
C LYS A 140 -7.43 -25.66 17.90
N GLY A 141 -7.07 -25.84 19.18
CA GLY A 141 -7.86 -26.62 20.14
C GLY A 141 -8.96 -25.82 20.88
N ASN A 142 -9.17 -24.57 20.55
CA ASN A 142 -10.21 -23.75 21.17
C ASN A 142 -11.54 -23.95 20.42
N ASP A 143 -12.53 -24.54 21.08
CA ASP A 143 -13.88 -24.78 20.58
C ASP A 143 -14.94 -24.01 21.37
N SER A 144 -14.54 -23.01 22.16
CA SER A 144 -15.43 -22.23 22.99
C SER A 144 -15.71 -20.81 22.49
N ILE A 145 -14.99 -20.35 21.50
CA ILE A 145 -15.10 -18.98 20.94
C ILE A 145 -15.61 -19.08 19.50
N HIS A 146 -16.78 -18.49 19.24
CA HIS A 146 -17.42 -18.46 17.93
C HIS A 146 -17.98 -17.09 17.56
N SER A 147 -17.96 -16.12 18.49
CA SER A 147 -18.53 -14.80 18.30
C SER A 147 -17.77 -13.76 19.14
N LEU A 148 -18.03 -12.46 18.89
CA LEU A 148 -17.52 -11.39 19.74
C LEU A 148 -18.07 -11.48 21.18
N ASP A 149 -19.28 -12.03 21.36
CA ASP A 149 -19.87 -12.24 22.69
C ASP A 149 -19.06 -13.25 23.53
N ASP A 150 -18.49 -14.26 22.89
CA ASP A 150 -17.65 -15.26 23.59
C ASP A 150 -16.29 -14.69 24.02
N LEU A 151 -15.93 -13.50 23.51
CA LEU A 151 -14.71 -12.78 23.85
C LEU A 151 -14.88 -11.86 25.08
N LYS A 152 -16.09 -11.71 25.63
CA LYS A 152 -16.33 -10.92 26.87
C LYS A 152 -15.44 -11.40 28.01
N GLY A 153 -14.74 -10.48 28.66
CA GLY A 153 -13.80 -10.77 29.74
C GLY A 153 -12.43 -11.32 29.28
N LYS A 154 -12.27 -11.64 27.99
CA LYS A 154 -11.04 -12.22 27.44
C LYS A 154 -10.11 -11.15 26.88
N LYS A 155 -8.83 -11.48 26.78
CA LYS A 155 -7.81 -10.64 26.11
C LYS A 155 -7.76 -10.94 24.64
N VAL A 156 -7.93 -9.93 23.81
CA VAL A 156 -7.87 -10.04 22.34
C VAL A 156 -6.79 -9.13 21.81
N LEU A 157 -5.86 -9.72 21.05
CA LEU A 157 -4.73 -9.03 20.47
C LEU A 157 -5.12 -8.33 19.17
N THR A 158 -4.60 -7.10 18.95
CA THR A 158 -4.79 -6.38 17.71
C THR A 158 -3.67 -5.35 17.48
N GLY A 159 -3.46 -4.96 16.24
CA GLY A 159 -2.64 -3.81 15.89
C GLY A 159 -3.41 -2.50 16.08
N ALA A 160 -2.78 -1.49 16.66
CA ALA A 160 -3.41 -0.17 16.77
C ALA A 160 -3.80 0.39 15.39
N THR A 161 -4.94 1.06 15.30
CA THR A 161 -5.50 1.66 14.06
C THR A 161 -5.90 0.66 12.97
N SER A 162 -5.79 -0.65 13.22
CA SER A 162 -6.23 -1.68 12.26
C SER A 162 -7.75 -1.77 12.16
N ALA A 163 -8.27 -2.41 11.09
CA ALA A 163 -9.70 -2.73 10.99
C ALA A 163 -10.15 -3.67 12.12
N ALA A 164 -9.30 -4.61 12.53
CA ALA A 164 -9.54 -5.48 13.66
C ALA A 164 -9.69 -4.70 14.99
N ALA A 165 -8.84 -3.68 15.21
CA ALA A 165 -9.01 -2.78 16.35
C ALA A 165 -10.35 -2.06 16.31
N GLN A 166 -10.74 -1.53 15.16
CA GLN A 166 -12.01 -0.84 14.97
C GLN A 166 -13.22 -1.73 15.28
N ILE A 167 -13.20 -3.00 14.81
CA ILE A 167 -14.26 -3.98 15.12
C ILE A 167 -14.38 -4.16 16.64
N LEU A 168 -13.26 -4.38 17.33
CA LEU A 168 -13.25 -4.60 18.79
C LEU A 168 -13.65 -3.33 19.57
N GLU A 169 -13.19 -2.16 19.15
CA GLU A 169 -13.51 -0.88 19.77
C GLU A 169 -15.00 -0.55 19.61
N ASN A 170 -15.57 -0.77 18.42
CA ASN A 170 -16.99 -0.56 18.17
C ASN A 170 -17.85 -1.51 19.02
N TYR A 171 -17.47 -2.81 19.08
CA TYR A 171 -18.13 -3.76 19.97
C TYR A 171 -18.07 -3.31 21.43
N ASN A 172 -16.91 -2.91 21.92
CA ASN A 172 -16.72 -2.44 23.30
C ASN A 172 -17.52 -1.19 23.63
N LYS A 173 -17.65 -0.27 22.70
CA LYS A 173 -18.43 0.97 22.84
C LYS A 173 -19.91 0.66 23.10
N GLU A 174 -20.44 -0.37 22.48
CA GLU A 174 -21.84 -0.80 22.63
C GLU A 174 -22.05 -1.76 23.82
N ASN A 175 -20.99 -2.44 24.28
CA ASN A 175 -21.05 -3.49 25.28
C ASN A 175 -20.26 -3.16 26.57
N GLY A 176 -20.06 -1.88 26.90
CA GLY A 176 -19.46 -1.46 28.18
C GLY A 176 -18.00 -1.90 28.37
N ASN A 177 -17.20 -1.91 27.31
CA ASN A 177 -15.79 -2.35 27.31
C ASN A 177 -15.62 -3.82 27.76
N ALA A 178 -16.49 -4.70 27.28
CA ALA A 178 -16.53 -6.09 27.74
C ALA A 178 -15.33 -6.93 27.28
N ILE A 179 -14.63 -6.56 26.20
CA ILE A 179 -13.42 -7.24 25.69
C ILE A 179 -12.17 -6.49 26.15
N ASN A 180 -11.17 -7.22 26.67
CA ASN A 180 -9.88 -6.64 27.04
C ASN A 180 -8.97 -6.53 25.79
N ILE A 181 -8.97 -5.40 25.10
CA ILE A 181 -8.17 -5.20 23.90
C ILE A 181 -6.71 -5.01 24.29
N VAL A 182 -5.83 -5.83 23.69
CA VAL A 182 -4.37 -5.77 23.85
C VAL A 182 -3.77 -5.27 22.55
N TYR A 183 -3.22 -4.05 22.56
CA TYR A 183 -2.58 -3.48 21.38
C TYR A 183 -1.11 -3.90 21.29
N GLN A 184 -0.69 -4.26 20.09
CA GLN A 184 0.72 -4.55 19.76
C GLN A 184 1.21 -3.75 18.57
N SER A 185 2.52 -3.53 18.52
CA SER A 185 3.22 -2.94 17.37
C SER A 185 4.17 -3.94 16.69
N GLY A 186 4.26 -5.17 17.20
CA GLY A 186 5.14 -6.22 16.68
C GLY A 186 4.68 -6.84 15.36
N ALA A 187 5.47 -7.78 14.86
CA ALA A 187 5.15 -8.52 13.65
C ALA A 187 3.86 -9.35 13.81
N ALA A 188 3.13 -9.53 12.71
CA ALA A 188 1.88 -10.30 12.71
C ALA A 188 2.05 -11.74 13.23
N GLN A 189 3.21 -12.37 12.99
CA GLN A 189 3.55 -13.72 13.49
C GLN A 189 3.63 -13.81 15.03
N ASP A 190 3.84 -12.69 15.73
CA ASP A 190 3.91 -12.71 17.20
C ASP A 190 2.57 -13.12 17.82
N SER A 191 1.46 -12.92 17.12
CA SER A 191 0.12 -13.35 17.54
C SER A 191 0.04 -14.85 17.77
N VAL A 192 0.71 -15.66 16.93
CA VAL A 192 0.74 -17.13 17.07
C VAL A 192 1.31 -17.52 18.43
N SER A 193 2.45 -16.97 18.80
CA SER A 193 3.11 -17.28 20.08
C SER A 193 2.32 -16.80 21.29
N GLN A 194 1.64 -15.65 21.18
CA GLN A 194 0.84 -15.09 22.26
C GLN A 194 -0.46 -15.88 22.50
N ILE A 195 -1.12 -16.32 21.43
CA ILE A 195 -2.34 -17.13 21.51
C ILE A 195 -2.00 -18.55 21.98
N THR A 196 -1.01 -19.21 21.38
CA THR A 196 -0.63 -20.58 21.78
C THR A 196 -0.02 -20.65 23.18
N GLY A 197 0.60 -19.57 23.63
CA GLY A 197 1.15 -19.42 24.99
C GLY A 197 0.13 -18.97 26.04
N GLY A 198 -1.14 -18.75 25.65
CA GLY A 198 -2.23 -18.36 26.55
C GLY A 198 -2.09 -16.95 27.15
N ARG A 199 -1.31 -16.07 26.52
CA ARG A 199 -1.20 -14.66 26.95
C ARG A 199 -2.41 -13.85 26.51
N VAL A 200 -3.00 -14.21 25.39
CA VAL A 200 -4.26 -13.71 24.84
C VAL A 200 -5.07 -14.89 24.30
N GLU A 201 -6.38 -14.76 24.26
CA GLU A 201 -7.29 -15.83 23.85
C GLU A 201 -7.53 -15.84 22.33
N ALA A 202 -7.47 -14.66 21.70
CA ALA A 202 -7.78 -14.52 20.28
C ALA A 202 -7.06 -13.33 19.64
N THR A 203 -7.12 -13.29 18.33
CA THR A 203 -6.95 -12.09 17.50
C THR A 203 -8.06 -12.03 16.45
N ILE A 204 -8.20 -10.91 15.75
CA ILE A 204 -8.99 -10.78 14.54
C ILE A 204 -8.02 -10.55 13.37
N GLY A 205 -8.25 -11.21 12.25
CA GLY A 205 -7.42 -11.07 11.07
C GLY A 205 -8.17 -11.41 9.78
N ALA A 206 -7.61 -10.96 8.68
CA ALA A 206 -8.09 -11.28 7.34
C ALA A 206 -7.94 -12.79 7.06
N ASP A 207 -8.90 -13.36 6.36
CA ASP A 207 -8.97 -14.81 6.06
C ASP A 207 -7.73 -15.32 5.33
N PHE A 208 -7.17 -14.54 4.39
CA PHE A 208 -5.94 -14.89 3.67
C PHE A 208 -4.69 -14.90 4.58
N SER A 209 -4.69 -14.16 5.69
CA SER A 209 -3.49 -13.90 6.48
C SER A 209 -3.04 -15.10 7.32
N LEU A 210 -4.00 -15.94 7.77
CA LEU A 210 -3.71 -17.04 8.68
C LEU A 210 -2.65 -18.02 8.16
N PRO A 211 -2.71 -18.52 6.90
CA PRO A 211 -1.65 -19.41 6.38
C PRO A 211 -0.27 -18.73 6.30
N LEU A 212 -0.24 -17.41 6.17
CA LEU A 212 1.00 -16.64 6.06
C LEU A 212 1.70 -16.43 7.41
N ILE A 213 0.92 -16.23 8.48
CA ILE A 213 1.45 -15.99 9.82
C ILE A 213 1.63 -17.27 10.63
N ASP A 214 0.86 -18.31 10.31
CA ASP A 214 0.87 -19.62 10.99
C ASP A 214 1.04 -20.80 10.02
N PRO A 215 2.20 -20.93 9.37
CA PRO A 215 2.45 -22.06 8.46
C PRO A 215 2.46 -23.43 9.14
N GLN A 216 2.49 -23.47 10.47
CA GLN A 216 2.44 -24.72 11.27
C GLN A 216 1.02 -25.14 11.62
N GLY A 217 0.00 -24.34 11.34
CA GLY A 217 -1.40 -24.65 11.60
C GLY A 217 -1.75 -24.83 13.07
N LYS A 218 -1.18 -24.00 13.96
CA LYS A 218 -1.47 -23.99 15.39
C LYS A 218 -2.73 -23.21 15.74
N LEU A 219 -3.17 -22.34 14.84
CA LEU A 219 -4.36 -21.51 14.97
C LEU A 219 -5.44 -21.98 13.99
N LYS A 220 -6.66 -21.47 14.19
CA LYS A 220 -7.79 -21.61 13.27
C LYS A 220 -8.65 -20.36 13.27
N THR A 221 -9.36 -20.11 12.17
CA THR A 221 -10.48 -19.17 12.15
C THR A 221 -11.71 -19.82 12.79
N THR A 222 -12.59 -19.02 13.37
CA THR A 222 -13.83 -19.49 14.00
C THR A 222 -14.94 -18.45 13.84
N GLY A 223 -16.19 -18.90 13.93
CA GLY A 223 -17.38 -18.05 13.83
C GLY A 223 -17.67 -17.58 12.42
N GLU A 224 -18.60 -16.65 12.33
CA GLU A 224 -18.98 -15.99 11.09
C GLU A 224 -17.99 -14.89 10.69
N ASP A 225 -18.14 -14.35 9.49
CA ASP A 225 -17.37 -13.21 9.03
C ASP A 225 -17.77 -11.97 9.83
N LEU A 226 -16.78 -11.28 10.41
CA LEU A 226 -17.03 -10.06 11.17
C LEU A 226 -17.15 -8.82 10.29
N SER A 227 -16.51 -8.84 9.14
CA SER A 227 -16.62 -7.85 8.09
C SER A 227 -16.18 -8.45 6.75
N GLU A 228 -16.67 -7.87 5.68
CA GLU A 228 -16.17 -8.05 4.31
C GLU A 228 -15.73 -6.68 3.82
N ALA A 229 -14.55 -6.59 3.22
CA ALA A 229 -13.95 -5.31 2.91
C ALA A 229 -13.25 -5.30 1.56
N ASP A 230 -13.45 -4.20 0.86
CA ASP A 230 -12.64 -3.76 -0.27
C ASP A 230 -11.31 -3.22 0.25
N ILE A 231 -10.24 -3.58 -0.44
CA ILE A 231 -8.89 -3.15 -0.13
C ILE A 231 -8.45 -2.15 -1.18
N LEU A 232 -8.08 -0.98 -0.69
CA LEU A 232 -7.82 0.20 -1.50
C LEU A 232 -6.61 0.96 -0.95
N PHE A 233 -6.03 1.80 -1.78
CA PHE A 233 -5.04 2.77 -1.31
C PHE A 233 -5.73 3.95 -0.63
N VAL A 234 -5.04 4.56 0.34
CA VAL A 234 -5.57 5.66 1.13
C VAL A 234 -4.80 6.94 0.83
N PHE A 235 -5.53 8.01 0.56
CA PHE A 235 -5.02 9.32 0.19
C PHE A 235 -5.55 10.39 1.14
N ARG A 236 -4.96 11.60 1.08
CA ARG A 236 -5.48 12.76 1.78
C ARG A 236 -6.83 13.19 1.19
N LYS A 237 -7.81 13.43 2.04
CA LYS A 237 -9.11 13.98 1.65
C LYS A 237 -8.99 15.48 1.36
N ASN A 238 -9.83 15.99 0.46
CA ASN A 238 -9.88 17.40 0.06
C ASN A 238 -8.55 17.94 -0.52
N ASP A 239 -7.77 17.08 -1.16
CA ASP A 239 -6.54 17.41 -1.85
C ASP A 239 -6.70 17.07 -3.34
N PRO A 240 -6.80 18.08 -4.25
CA PRO A 240 -7.01 17.83 -5.68
C PRO A 240 -5.90 17.01 -6.34
N GLU A 241 -4.65 17.13 -5.88
CA GLU A 241 -3.52 16.36 -6.38
C GLU A 241 -3.63 14.89 -5.95
N ALA A 242 -4.09 14.64 -4.72
CA ALA A 242 -4.36 13.30 -4.23
C ALA A 242 -5.52 12.65 -4.99
N GLN A 243 -6.58 13.41 -5.32
CA GLN A 243 -7.70 12.92 -6.12
C GLN A 243 -7.23 12.53 -7.52
N LYS A 244 -6.44 13.38 -8.20
CA LYS A 244 -5.89 13.07 -9.52
C LYS A 244 -5.02 11.81 -9.49
N LEU A 245 -4.14 11.69 -8.50
CA LEU A 245 -3.29 10.51 -8.33
C LEU A 245 -4.13 9.24 -8.11
N ALA A 246 -5.18 9.31 -7.29
CA ALA A 246 -6.09 8.19 -7.05
C ALA A 246 -6.82 7.75 -8.33
N ASP A 247 -7.30 8.71 -9.14
CA ASP A 247 -7.98 8.41 -10.42
C ASP A 247 -6.99 7.80 -11.46
N ASP A 248 -5.73 8.27 -11.51
CA ASP A 248 -4.69 7.67 -12.37
C ASP A 248 -4.35 6.25 -11.93
N ILE A 249 -4.24 6.00 -10.61
CA ILE A 249 -4.00 4.68 -10.03
C ILE A 249 -5.17 3.73 -10.31
N ASP A 250 -6.42 4.19 -10.26
CA ASP A 250 -7.59 3.39 -10.66
C ASP A 250 -7.48 2.86 -12.09
N GLY A 251 -7.02 3.73 -13.01
CA GLY A 251 -6.76 3.32 -14.40
C GLY A 251 -5.70 2.22 -14.50
N ALA A 252 -4.62 2.33 -13.73
CA ALA A 252 -3.56 1.34 -13.69
C ALA A 252 -4.04 0.00 -13.07
N ILE A 253 -4.82 0.03 -11.98
CA ILE A 253 -5.40 -1.18 -11.37
C ILE A 253 -6.33 -1.90 -12.35
N LYS A 254 -7.20 -1.17 -13.05
CA LYS A 254 -8.07 -1.76 -14.09
C LYS A 254 -7.27 -2.43 -15.20
N ALA A 255 -6.19 -1.82 -15.64
CA ALA A 255 -5.30 -2.42 -16.63
C ALA A 255 -4.65 -3.70 -16.09
N LEU A 256 -4.17 -3.70 -14.82
CA LEU A 256 -3.59 -4.85 -14.15
C LEU A 256 -4.58 -6.01 -13.94
N LYS A 257 -5.85 -5.70 -13.68
CA LYS A 257 -6.95 -6.70 -13.65
C LYS A 257 -7.17 -7.30 -15.04
N THR A 258 -7.27 -6.44 -16.05
CA THR A 258 -7.60 -6.85 -17.43
C THR A 258 -6.53 -7.75 -18.04
N ASP A 259 -5.24 -7.45 -17.82
CA ASP A 259 -4.13 -8.27 -18.34
C ASP A 259 -3.76 -9.46 -17.44
N GLY A 260 -4.46 -9.62 -16.31
CA GLY A 260 -4.29 -10.70 -15.35
C GLY A 260 -3.05 -10.58 -14.46
N THR A 261 -2.32 -9.45 -14.51
CA THR A 261 -1.13 -9.24 -13.69
C THR A 261 -1.49 -9.18 -12.21
N LEU A 262 -2.60 -8.51 -11.84
CA LEU A 262 -3.02 -8.40 -10.46
C LEU A 262 -3.36 -9.77 -9.84
N GLY A 263 -4.13 -10.61 -10.54
CA GLY A 263 -4.44 -11.96 -10.08
C GLY A 263 -3.21 -12.87 -9.97
N LYS A 264 -2.21 -12.70 -10.86
CA LYS A 264 -0.93 -13.41 -10.74
C LYS A 264 -0.15 -12.99 -9.49
N LEU A 265 -0.11 -11.68 -9.19
CA LEU A 265 0.52 -11.17 -7.96
C LEU A 265 -0.16 -11.73 -6.71
N SER A 266 -1.51 -11.72 -6.68
CA SER A 266 -2.26 -12.29 -5.57
C SER A 266 -1.91 -13.76 -5.33
N LYS A 267 -1.99 -14.60 -6.36
CA LYS A 267 -1.62 -16.02 -6.26
C LYS A 267 -0.18 -16.24 -5.83
N GLN A 268 0.75 -15.44 -6.35
CA GLN A 268 2.17 -15.54 -6.01
C GLN A 268 2.46 -15.22 -4.55
N TRP A 269 1.83 -14.18 -4.02
CA TRP A 269 2.16 -13.65 -2.72
C TRP A 269 1.20 -14.13 -1.61
N LEU A 270 -0.10 -14.18 -1.90
CA LEU A 270 -1.13 -14.51 -0.91
C LEU A 270 -1.59 -15.98 -0.99
N GLY A 271 -1.21 -16.70 -2.05
CA GLY A 271 -1.50 -18.11 -2.22
C GLY A 271 -2.78 -18.40 -3.01
N ASP A 272 -3.67 -17.43 -3.18
CA ASP A 272 -4.90 -17.53 -3.99
C ASP A 272 -5.24 -16.18 -4.63
N ASP A 273 -6.30 -16.15 -5.44
CA ASP A 273 -6.78 -14.94 -6.11
C ASP A 273 -7.82 -14.20 -5.26
N PHE A 274 -7.33 -13.23 -4.52
CA PHE A 274 -8.16 -12.31 -3.70
C PHE A 274 -8.55 -11.03 -4.45
N THR A 275 -8.33 -10.98 -5.78
CA THR A 275 -8.57 -9.79 -6.61
C THR A 275 -9.85 -9.86 -7.41
N ALA A 276 -10.48 -11.03 -7.49
CA ALA A 276 -11.80 -11.19 -8.09
C ALA A 276 -12.85 -10.52 -7.20
N ASP A 277 -13.81 -9.84 -7.81
CA ASP A 277 -14.92 -9.28 -7.07
C ASP A 277 -15.55 -10.36 -6.18
N SER A 278 -15.83 -10.00 -4.94
CA SER A 278 -16.50 -10.91 -3.99
C SER A 278 -17.73 -11.46 -4.67
N LYS A 279 -17.80 -12.79 -4.85
CA LYS A 279 -19.02 -13.40 -5.36
C LYS A 279 -20.13 -13.17 -4.35
N PRO A 280 -21.32 -12.74 -4.81
CA PRO A 280 -22.47 -12.57 -3.95
C PRO A 280 -22.88 -13.86 -3.24
#